data_e5c569249514668a02c12f925109882c
#
_entry.id   e5c569249514668a02c12f925109882c
#
_cell.length_a   1.000
_cell.length_b   1.000
_cell.length_c   1.000
_cell.angle_alpha   90.00
_cell.angle_beta   90.00
_cell.angle_gamma   90.00
#
_symmetry.space_group_name_H-M   'P 1'
#
loop_
_entity.id
_entity.type
_entity.pdbx_description
1 polymer ?
#
loop_
_entity_poly.entity_id
_entity_poly.type
_entity_poly.pdbx_seq_one_letter_code
_entity_poly.pdbx_strand_id
1 'polypeptide(L)'
;HGGPTGATTTTLNLQVQYWTSRGIGVLDVNYGGSTGYGTKYRRQLNGQWGIVDVDDCVNGARYLVERGEADGDRLAIKGGSAGGYTTLAALAFRDVFKAGASYFGISNLEAMAKETHKFESRYLDTMIGPYPERRDLYIERSPIHSTDQSTDQLSCPVILFQGLEDKIVPPNQAVMMLDALRKKGLPVAYVPFEGEQHGFRKAENIKRSLDGELYFYSR
;
A
#
# COMPACT_ATOMS: atom_id res chain seq x y z
N HIS A 1 1.76 4.93 -5.62
CA HIS A 1 2.91 4.38 -6.34
C HIS A 1 3.96 3.80 -5.39
N GLY A 2 4.81 2.87 -5.90
CA GLY A 2 5.95 2.34 -5.15
C GLY A 2 7.15 3.28 -5.11
N GLY A 3 8.21 2.83 -4.46
CA GLY A 3 9.47 3.56 -4.32
C GLY A 3 9.94 3.65 -2.87
N PRO A 4 9.38 4.48 -1.99
CA PRO A 4 8.29 5.46 -2.07
C PRO A 4 8.63 6.75 -2.81
N THR A 5 9.89 7.00 -3.14
CA THR A 5 10.35 8.21 -3.85
C THR A 5 10.25 8.08 -5.38
N GLY A 6 9.35 7.22 -5.89
CA GLY A 6 9.01 7.15 -7.30
C GLY A 6 8.11 8.29 -7.76
N ALA A 7 7.49 8.14 -8.92
CA ALA A 7 6.43 9.00 -9.40
C ALA A 7 5.57 8.26 -10.43
N THR A 8 4.29 8.59 -10.48
CA THR A 8 3.43 8.21 -11.59
C THR A 8 3.62 9.19 -12.75
N THR A 9 3.36 8.73 -13.96
CA THR A 9 3.52 9.51 -15.17
C THR A 9 2.24 9.51 -16.00
N THR A 10 2.11 10.45 -16.93
CA THR A 10 0.97 10.55 -17.85
C THR A 10 1.05 9.60 -19.05
N THR A 11 1.98 8.64 -19.03
CA THR A 11 2.09 7.62 -20.08
C THR A 11 0.90 6.66 -20.04
N LEU A 12 0.56 6.10 -21.22
CA LEU A 12 -0.49 5.09 -21.31
C LEU A 12 -0.18 3.90 -20.37
N ASN A 13 -1.09 3.64 -19.45
CA ASN A 13 -1.02 2.54 -18.50
C ASN A 13 -2.22 1.60 -18.73
N LEU A 14 -1.94 0.38 -19.19
CA LEU A 14 -2.97 -0.60 -19.48
C LEU A 14 -3.74 -1.06 -18.24
N GLN A 15 -3.13 -1.03 -17.06
CA GLN A 15 -3.84 -1.33 -15.81
C GLN A 15 -4.85 -0.22 -15.48
N VAL A 16 -4.48 1.05 -15.68
CA VAL A 16 -5.43 2.16 -15.54
C VAL A 16 -6.58 2.01 -16.56
N GLN A 17 -6.27 1.66 -17.82
CA GLN A 17 -7.29 1.42 -18.85
C GLN A 17 -8.20 0.24 -18.51
N TYR A 18 -7.69 -0.79 -17.86
CA TYR A 18 -8.51 -1.91 -17.36
C TYR A 18 -9.63 -1.43 -16.42
N TRP A 19 -9.32 -0.52 -15.51
CA TRP A 19 -10.29 0.03 -14.55
C TRP A 19 -11.25 1.02 -15.20
N THR A 20 -10.71 1.98 -15.92
CA THR A 20 -11.52 3.07 -16.51
C THR A 20 -12.49 2.56 -17.58
N SER A 21 -12.11 1.53 -18.36
CA SER A 21 -13.03 0.87 -19.31
C SER A 21 -14.18 0.11 -18.65
N ARG A 22 -14.13 -0.08 -17.33
CA ARG A 22 -15.18 -0.72 -16.52
C ARG A 22 -15.96 0.26 -15.64
N GLY A 23 -15.80 1.56 -15.89
CA GLY A 23 -16.51 2.61 -15.16
C GLY A 23 -15.94 2.91 -13.77
N ILE A 24 -14.70 2.51 -13.50
CA ILE A 24 -14.01 2.80 -12.24
C ILE A 24 -12.98 3.89 -12.47
N GLY A 25 -13.15 5.05 -11.81
CA GLY A 25 -12.18 6.15 -11.84
C GLY A 25 -10.88 5.75 -11.14
N VAL A 26 -9.76 6.26 -11.63
CA VAL A 26 -8.43 6.04 -11.02
C VAL A 26 -7.79 7.38 -10.70
N LEU A 27 -7.45 7.59 -9.44
CA LEU A 27 -6.61 8.69 -8.99
C LEU A 27 -5.24 8.14 -8.63
N ASP A 28 -4.22 8.54 -9.36
CA ASP A 28 -2.84 8.10 -9.17
C ASP A 28 -2.05 9.23 -8.52
N VAL A 29 -1.80 9.12 -7.21
CA VAL A 29 -1.31 10.23 -6.39
C VAL A 29 0.21 10.29 -6.39
N ASN A 30 0.76 11.43 -6.81
CA ASN A 30 2.15 11.79 -6.56
C ASN A 30 2.27 12.51 -5.20
N TYR A 31 2.22 11.74 -4.11
CA TYR A 31 2.28 12.25 -2.74
C TYR A 31 3.62 12.93 -2.42
N GLY A 32 3.66 13.73 -1.36
CA GLY A 32 4.88 14.35 -0.86
C GLY A 32 5.99 13.31 -0.65
N GLY A 33 7.12 13.52 -1.33
CA GLY A 33 8.20 12.53 -1.43
C GLY A 33 8.40 11.99 -2.85
N SER A 34 7.42 12.17 -3.76
CA SER A 34 7.55 11.77 -5.15
C SER A 34 8.66 12.53 -5.87
N THR A 35 9.33 11.86 -6.82
CA THR A 35 10.35 12.45 -7.69
C THR A 35 9.72 13.29 -8.80
N GLY A 36 10.53 14.14 -9.45
CA GLY A 36 10.06 14.98 -10.56
C GLY A 36 9.58 16.38 -10.14
N TYR A 37 9.31 16.61 -8.85
CA TYR A 37 8.79 17.87 -8.31
C TYR A 37 9.84 18.68 -7.53
N GLY A 38 11.10 18.34 -7.69
CA GLY A 38 12.23 18.99 -7.03
C GLY A 38 12.56 18.45 -5.63
N THR A 39 13.73 18.84 -5.13
CA THR A 39 14.30 18.32 -3.88
C THR A 39 13.43 18.64 -2.66
N LYS A 40 12.82 19.84 -2.63
CA LYS A 40 11.96 20.26 -1.51
C LYS A 40 10.75 19.32 -1.38
N TYR A 41 10.10 18.99 -2.49
CA TYR A 41 8.97 18.07 -2.51
C TYR A 41 9.36 16.66 -2.09
N ARG A 42 10.46 16.14 -2.67
CA ARG A 42 10.97 14.80 -2.33
C ARG A 42 11.32 14.66 -0.85
N ARG A 43 11.86 15.72 -0.21
CA ARG A 43 12.23 15.70 1.21
C ARG A 43 11.04 15.74 2.16
N GLN A 44 9.82 16.00 1.71
CA GLN A 44 8.63 15.99 2.56
C GLN A 44 8.37 14.61 3.20
N LEU A 45 8.85 13.54 2.59
CA LEU A 45 8.70 12.19 3.12
C LEU A 45 9.76 11.83 4.19
N ASN A 46 10.83 12.62 4.34
CA ASN A 46 11.88 12.35 5.31
C ASN A 46 11.32 12.41 6.73
N GLY A 47 11.43 11.29 7.48
CA GLY A 47 10.84 11.11 8.79
C GLY A 47 9.31 11.10 8.81
N GLN A 48 8.64 11.07 7.65
CA GLN A 48 7.19 11.22 7.51
C GLN A 48 6.52 10.10 6.69
N TRP A 49 7.25 9.04 6.36
CA TRP A 49 6.66 7.89 5.66
C TRP A 49 5.62 7.19 6.53
N GLY A 50 4.47 6.89 5.95
CA GLY A 50 3.27 6.43 6.64
C GLY A 50 2.39 7.57 7.19
N ILE A 51 2.78 8.83 6.99
CA ILE A 51 2.00 10.02 7.34
C ILE A 51 1.68 10.83 6.08
N VAL A 52 2.68 11.43 5.46
CA VAL A 52 2.48 12.33 4.30
C VAL A 52 1.90 11.58 3.10
N ASP A 53 2.43 10.41 2.78
CA ASP A 53 1.93 9.56 1.70
C ASP A 53 0.48 9.10 1.92
N VAL A 54 0.14 8.76 3.15
CA VAL A 54 -1.23 8.39 3.55
C VAL A 54 -2.17 9.59 3.47
N ASP A 55 -1.80 10.71 4.07
CA ASP A 55 -2.64 11.91 4.12
C ASP A 55 -2.88 12.48 2.72
N ASP A 56 -1.88 12.49 1.85
CA ASP A 56 -2.05 12.97 0.47
C ASP A 56 -2.97 12.07 -0.35
N CYS A 57 -2.90 10.74 -0.18
CA CYS A 57 -3.83 9.81 -0.83
C CYS A 57 -5.27 10.02 -0.32
N VAL A 58 -5.45 10.18 0.99
CA VAL A 58 -6.74 10.45 1.61
C VAL A 58 -7.32 11.80 1.16
N ASN A 59 -6.51 12.85 1.15
CA ASN A 59 -6.92 14.19 0.74
C ASN A 59 -7.28 14.23 -0.74
N GLY A 60 -6.53 13.51 -1.59
CA GLY A 60 -6.86 13.38 -3.01
C GLY A 60 -8.21 12.71 -3.22
N ALA A 61 -8.51 11.63 -2.48
CA ALA A 61 -9.80 10.96 -2.55
C ALA A 61 -10.95 11.88 -2.07
N ARG A 62 -10.78 12.53 -0.92
CA ARG A 62 -11.77 13.50 -0.39
C ARG A 62 -12.04 14.65 -1.35
N TYR A 63 -11.00 15.19 -1.97
CA TYR A 63 -11.12 16.25 -2.95
C TYR A 63 -12.06 15.86 -4.13
N LEU A 64 -11.91 14.65 -4.65
CA LEU A 64 -12.79 14.16 -5.72
C LEU A 64 -14.24 13.96 -5.25
N VAL A 65 -14.45 13.51 -4.02
CA VAL A 65 -15.79 13.39 -3.42
C VAL A 65 -16.43 14.75 -3.24
N GLU A 66 -15.72 15.73 -2.70
CA GLU A 66 -16.21 17.11 -2.53
C GLU A 66 -16.60 17.79 -3.84
N ARG A 67 -15.94 17.42 -4.94
CA ARG A 67 -16.26 17.89 -6.29
C ARG A 67 -17.41 17.12 -6.96
N GLY A 68 -17.91 16.07 -6.31
CA GLY A 68 -18.92 15.19 -6.91
C GLY A 68 -18.38 14.30 -8.06
N GLU A 69 -17.07 14.13 -8.15
CA GLU A 69 -16.40 13.32 -9.18
C GLU A 69 -16.21 11.86 -8.73
N ALA A 70 -16.36 11.58 -7.43
CA ALA A 70 -16.30 10.24 -6.85
C ALA A 70 -17.38 10.04 -5.78
N ASP A 71 -17.83 8.79 -5.63
CA ASP A 71 -18.75 8.37 -4.58
C ASP A 71 -17.96 8.02 -3.30
N GLY A 72 -18.18 8.75 -2.22
CA GLY A 72 -17.49 8.56 -0.94
C GLY A 72 -17.72 7.20 -0.28
N ASP A 73 -18.84 6.54 -0.60
CA ASP A 73 -19.16 5.21 -0.08
C ASP A 73 -18.54 4.06 -0.91
N ARG A 74 -17.88 4.40 -2.02
CA ARG A 74 -17.31 3.44 -2.97
C ARG A 74 -15.83 3.68 -3.27
N LEU A 75 -15.10 4.23 -2.31
CA LEU A 75 -13.66 4.49 -2.42
C LEU A 75 -12.86 3.22 -2.07
N ALA A 76 -11.97 2.84 -2.94
CA ALA A 76 -10.97 1.81 -2.68
C ALA A 76 -9.56 2.38 -2.83
N ILE A 77 -8.59 1.81 -2.11
CA ILE A 77 -7.18 2.16 -2.25
C ILE A 77 -6.37 0.94 -2.67
N LYS A 78 -5.40 1.15 -3.55
CA LYS A 78 -4.49 0.09 -4.00
C LYS A 78 -3.07 0.61 -4.17
N GLY A 79 -2.10 -0.29 -4.06
CA GLY A 79 -0.71 0.06 -4.31
C GLY A 79 0.21 -1.14 -4.27
N GLY A 80 1.41 -0.98 -4.82
CA GLY A 80 2.46 -2.00 -4.81
C GLY A 80 3.71 -1.56 -4.05
N SER A 81 4.39 -2.51 -3.38
CA SER A 81 5.62 -2.23 -2.64
C SER A 81 5.40 -1.16 -1.55
N ALA A 82 6.13 -0.05 -1.58
CA ALA A 82 5.86 1.10 -0.72
C ALA A 82 4.42 1.61 -0.84
N GLY A 83 3.82 1.60 -2.05
CA GLY A 83 2.41 1.93 -2.23
C GLY A 83 1.47 0.90 -1.60
N GLY A 84 1.87 -0.37 -1.52
CA GLY A 84 1.16 -1.40 -0.77
C GLY A 84 1.20 -1.16 0.74
N TYR A 85 2.33 -0.66 1.25
CA TYR A 85 2.43 -0.17 2.62
C TYR A 85 1.48 1.03 2.85
N THR A 86 1.53 2.06 1.99
CA THR A 86 0.63 3.23 2.09
C THR A 86 -0.84 2.80 2.05
N THR A 87 -1.18 1.82 1.22
CA THR A 87 -2.53 1.21 1.20
C THR A 87 -2.91 0.65 2.56
N LEU A 88 -2.10 -0.25 3.11
CA LEU A 88 -2.37 -0.87 4.41
C LEU A 88 -2.40 0.16 5.55
N ALA A 89 -1.49 1.15 5.53
CA ALA A 89 -1.45 2.23 6.51
C ALA A 89 -2.68 3.14 6.42
N ALA A 90 -3.14 3.48 5.22
CA ALA A 90 -4.36 4.26 5.03
C ALA A 90 -5.59 3.54 5.60
N LEU A 91 -5.70 2.23 5.36
CA LEU A 91 -6.79 1.41 5.90
C LEU A 91 -6.69 1.24 7.43
N ALA A 92 -5.47 1.19 7.96
CA ALA A 92 -5.21 0.99 9.38
C ALA A 92 -5.42 2.27 10.22
N PHE A 93 -5.12 3.44 9.64
CA PHE A 93 -5.03 4.70 10.41
C PHE A 93 -6.00 5.79 9.95
N ARG A 94 -6.80 5.54 8.90
CA ARG A 94 -7.80 6.50 8.38
C ARG A 94 -9.09 5.76 8.02
N ASP A 95 -10.21 6.46 8.18
CA ASP A 95 -11.56 5.95 7.86
C ASP A 95 -12.12 6.64 6.61
N VAL A 96 -11.54 6.35 5.46
CA VAL A 96 -11.98 6.93 4.18
C VAL A 96 -12.29 5.84 3.16
N PHE A 97 -11.44 4.82 3.08
CA PHE A 97 -11.57 3.77 2.08
C PHE A 97 -12.43 2.61 2.60
N LYS A 98 -13.20 2.00 1.72
CA LYS A 98 -14.12 0.90 2.01
C LYS A 98 -13.54 -0.48 1.68
N ALA A 99 -12.46 -0.51 0.92
CA ALA A 99 -11.69 -1.71 0.59
C ALA A 99 -10.27 -1.35 0.18
N GLY A 100 -9.35 -2.32 0.25
CA GLY A 100 -8.00 -2.12 -0.24
C GLY A 100 -7.35 -3.34 -0.86
N ALA A 101 -6.44 -3.07 -1.81
CA ALA A 101 -5.61 -4.09 -2.46
C ALA A 101 -4.12 -3.76 -2.29
N SER A 102 -3.41 -4.60 -1.54
CA SER A 102 -1.97 -4.48 -1.35
C SER A 102 -1.22 -5.51 -2.19
N TYR A 103 -0.38 -5.03 -3.06
CA TYR A 103 0.50 -5.82 -3.92
C TYR A 103 1.90 -5.82 -3.30
N PHE A 104 2.35 -6.98 -2.82
CA PHE A 104 3.67 -7.16 -2.19
C PHE A 104 4.05 -5.97 -1.29
N GLY A 105 3.10 -5.53 -0.45
CA GLY A 105 3.26 -4.40 0.45
C GLY A 105 3.83 -4.78 1.80
N ILE A 106 4.38 -3.77 2.48
CA ILE A 106 4.96 -3.93 3.82
C ILE A 106 3.85 -3.78 4.86
N SER A 107 3.74 -4.72 5.79
CA SER A 107 2.80 -4.67 6.91
C SER A 107 3.47 -4.39 8.25
N ASN A 108 4.74 -4.78 8.37
CA ASN A 108 5.56 -4.64 9.57
C ASN A 108 6.90 -3.98 9.24
N LEU A 109 7.03 -2.71 9.56
CA LEU A 109 8.23 -1.92 9.30
C LEU A 109 9.42 -2.38 10.13
N GLU A 110 9.21 -2.84 11.37
CA GLU A 110 10.28 -3.35 12.22
C GLU A 110 10.88 -4.64 11.65
N ALA A 111 10.04 -5.58 11.21
CA ALA A 111 10.50 -6.79 10.56
C ALA A 111 11.24 -6.45 9.27
N MET A 112 10.73 -5.51 8.48
CA MET A 112 11.39 -5.04 7.26
C MET A 112 12.77 -4.45 7.57
N ALA A 113 12.92 -3.64 8.60
CA ALA A 113 14.21 -3.04 8.99
C ALA A 113 15.26 -4.10 9.38
N LYS A 114 14.82 -5.22 9.99
CA LYS A 114 15.70 -6.32 10.39
C LYS A 114 16.10 -7.23 9.23
N GLU A 115 15.25 -7.35 8.20
CA GLU A 115 15.42 -8.26 7.07
C GLU A 115 15.95 -7.58 5.80
N THR A 116 16.03 -6.25 5.79
CA THR A 116 16.46 -5.45 4.64
C THR A 116 17.89 -5.77 4.22
N HIS A 117 18.10 -5.88 2.92
CA HIS A 117 19.42 -6.11 2.34
C HIS A 117 20.32 -4.86 2.39
N LYS A 118 21.63 -5.07 2.21
CA LYS A 118 22.69 -4.07 2.40
C LYS A 118 22.45 -2.73 1.67
N PHE A 119 21.84 -2.71 0.50
CA PHE A 119 21.63 -1.50 -0.29
C PHE A 119 20.52 -0.59 0.25
N GLU A 120 19.56 -1.15 1.01
CA GLU A 120 18.46 -0.41 1.61
C GLU A 120 18.57 -0.27 3.15
N SER A 121 19.65 -0.80 3.73
CA SER A 121 19.84 -0.90 5.18
C SER A 121 19.71 0.42 5.94
N ARG A 122 19.91 1.58 5.28
CA ARG A 122 19.73 2.91 5.86
C ARG A 122 18.65 3.76 5.20
N TYR A 123 17.92 3.18 4.27
CA TYR A 123 16.85 3.91 3.59
C TYR A 123 15.71 4.25 4.56
N LEU A 124 15.32 3.29 5.39
CA LEU A 124 14.30 3.48 6.41
C LEU A 124 14.71 4.50 7.48
N ASP A 125 16.01 4.63 7.79
CA ASP A 125 16.51 5.66 8.72
C ASP A 125 16.13 7.07 8.25
N THR A 126 16.18 7.31 6.94
CA THR A 126 15.79 8.60 6.36
C THR A 126 14.28 8.77 6.32
N MET A 127 13.52 7.72 6.01
CA MET A 127 12.07 7.76 5.80
C MET A 127 11.29 7.79 7.11
N ILE A 128 11.80 7.14 8.16
CA ILE A 128 11.12 6.95 9.45
C ILE A 128 11.94 7.55 10.57
N GLY A 129 13.19 7.12 10.69
CA GLY A 129 14.15 7.47 11.73
C GLY A 129 15.14 6.34 11.97
N PRO A 130 16.27 6.61 12.64
CA PRO A 130 17.31 5.60 12.85
C PRO A 130 16.80 4.41 13.66
N TYR A 131 17.05 3.19 13.17
CA TYR A 131 16.74 1.95 13.88
C TYR A 131 18.03 1.39 14.52
N PRO A 132 18.03 0.94 15.80
CA PRO A 132 16.84 0.72 16.64
C PRO A 132 16.40 1.91 17.52
N GLU A 133 17.07 3.07 17.49
CA GLU A 133 16.85 4.20 18.39
C GLU A 133 15.39 4.72 18.32
N ARG A 134 14.80 4.71 17.12
CA ARG A 134 13.41 5.13 16.89
C ARG A 134 12.49 3.94 16.61
N ARG A 135 12.72 2.80 17.30
CA ARG A 135 11.85 1.63 17.21
C ARG A 135 10.38 1.95 17.50
N ASP A 136 10.12 2.95 18.32
CA ASP A 136 8.77 3.47 18.61
C ASP A 136 8.00 3.80 17.34
N LEU A 137 8.61 4.53 16.40
CA LEU A 137 7.98 4.92 15.13
C LEU A 137 7.73 3.73 14.20
N TYR A 138 8.63 2.73 14.21
CA TYR A 138 8.44 1.52 13.41
C TYR A 138 7.23 0.73 13.86
N ILE A 139 6.98 0.65 15.17
CA ILE A 139 5.81 0.01 15.74
C ILE A 139 4.56 0.85 15.45
N GLU A 140 4.57 2.13 15.79
CA GLU A 140 3.45 3.06 15.64
C GLU A 140 2.92 3.11 14.20
N ARG A 141 3.83 3.08 13.21
CA ARG A 141 3.47 3.20 11.79
C ARG A 141 3.32 1.87 11.06
N SER A 142 3.45 0.74 11.74
CA SER A 142 3.23 -0.58 11.14
C SER A 142 1.74 -0.94 11.12
N PRO A 143 1.13 -1.13 9.94
CA PRO A 143 -0.29 -1.50 9.83
C PRO A 143 -0.68 -2.73 10.64
N ILE A 144 0.22 -3.69 10.80
CA ILE A 144 -0.04 -4.93 11.53
C ILE A 144 -0.41 -4.69 13.00
N HIS A 145 0.14 -3.65 13.64
CA HIS A 145 -0.12 -3.35 15.04
C HIS A 145 -1.49 -2.67 15.27
N SER A 146 -2.13 -2.14 14.22
CA SER A 146 -3.50 -1.62 14.29
C SER A 146 -4.57 -2.71 14.32
N THR A 147 -4.16 -3.97 14.14
CA THR A 147 -5.08 -5.12 14.23
C THR A 147 -5.31 -5.58 15.67
N ASP A 148 -4.57 -5.07 16.64
CA ASP A 148 -4.82 -5.34 18.06
C ASP A 148 -6.15 -4.66 18.50
N GLN A 149 -6.92 -5.35 19.34
CA GLN A 149 -8.28 -4.95 19.74
C GLN A 149 -8.40 -3.57 20.40
N SER A 150 -7.28 -2.94 20.74
CA SER A 150 -7.24 -1.61 21.35
C SER A 150 -7.34 -0.44 20.36
N THR A 151 -7.13 -0.70 19.07
CA THR A 151 -7.21 0.31 17.99
C THR A 151 -8.12 -0.20 16.88
N ASP A 152 -9.41 0.07 17.00
CA ASP A 152 -10.48 -0.50 16.17
C ASP A 152 -10.63 0.16 14.78
N GLN A 153 -9.54 0.65 14.19
CA GLN A 153 -9.61 1.48 12.98
C GLN A 153 -9.67 0.66 11.68
N LEU A 154 -8.94 -0.46 11.58
CA LEU A 154 -9.02 -1.30 10.39
C LEU A 154 -10.31 -2.15 10.41
N SER A 155 -11.30 -1.76 9.63
CA SER A 155 -12.65 -2.36 9.63
C SER A 155 -13.13 -2.82 8.24
N CYS A 156 -12.31 -2.61 7.20
CA CYS A 156 -12.71 -2.89 5.82
C CYS A 156 -12.03 -4.14 5.24
N PRO A 157 -12.60 -4.71 4.16
CA PRO A 157 -12.02 -5.84 3.44
C PRO A 157 -10.66 -5.51 2.82
N VAL A 158 -9.75 -6.49 2.83
CA VAL A 158 -8.40 -6.36 2.23
C VAL A 158 -8.09 -7.55 1.33
N ILE A 159 -7.54 -7.30 0.14
CA ILE A 159 -6.94 -8.33 -0.71
C ILE A 159 -5.42 -8.13 -0.79
N LEU A 160 -4.68 -9.22 -0.59
CA LEU A 160 -3.22 -9.24 -0.59
C LEU A 160 -2.72 -10.08 -1.77
N PHE A 161 -1.88 -9.50 -2.61
CA PHE A 161 -1.23 -10.18 -3.73
C PHE A 161 0.28 -10.25 -3.47
N GLN A 162 0.88 -11.44 -3.61
CA GLN A 162 2.29 -11.67 -3.26
C GLN A 162 2.99 -12.64 -4.20
N GLY A 163 4.16 -12.25 -4.70
CA GLY A 163 5.09 -13.16 -5.36
C GLY A 163 5.85 -13.99 -4.32
N LEU A 164 5.86 -15.32 -4.48
CA LEU A 164 6.49 -16.20 -3.48
C LEU A 164 8.02 -16.18 -3.52
N GLU A 165 8.61 -15.68 -4.61
CA GLU A 165 10.06 -15.53 -4.77
C GLU A 165 10.53 -14.09 -4.52
N ASP A 166 9.69 -13.24 -3.93
CA ASP A 166 10.01 -11.85 -3.61
C ASP A 166 11.07 -11.76 -2.52
N LYS A 167 12.23 -11.18 -2.88
CA LYS A 167 13.37 -10.96 -1.96
C LYS A 167 13.49 -9.49 -1.52
N ILE A 168 12.67 -8.60 -2.07
CA ILE A 168 12.64 -7.18 -1.71
C ILE A 168 11.67 -6.96 -0.56
N VAL A 169 10.41 -7.39 -0.74
CA VAL A 169 9.41 -7.47 0.32
C VAL A 169 9.04 -8.94 0.49
N PRO A 170 9.63 -9.62 1.47
CA PRO A 170 9.45 -11.06 1.63
C PRO A 170 7.98 -11.45 1.88
N PRO A 171 7.55 -12.66 1.44
CA PRO A 171 6.17 -13.13 1.58
C PRO A 171 5.63 -13.15 3.01
N ASN A 172 6.50 -13.23 4.01
CA ASN A 172 6.11 -13.16 5.42
C ASN A 172 5.36 -11.87 5.77
N GLN A 173 5.63 -10.75 5.08
CA GLN A 173 4.91 -9.49 5.28
C GLN A 173 3.41 -9.64 4.97
N ALA A 174 3.08 -10.29 3.87
CA ALA A 174 1.69 -10.57 3.50
C ALA A 174 1.04 -11.62 4.42
N VAL A 175 1.79 -12.67 4.79
CA VAL A 175 1.29 -13.75 5.68
C VAL A 175 0.99 -13.21 7.09
N MET A 176 1.88 -12.41 7.67
CA MET A 176 1.63 -11.77 8.97
C MET A 176 0.37 -10.92 8.96
N MET A 177 0.16 -10.12 7.89
CA MET A 177 -1.04 -9.29 7.76
C MET A 177 -2.30 -10.13 7.57
N LEU A 178 -2.22 -11.20 6.76
CA LEU A 178 -3.31 -12.15 6.56
C LEU A 178 -3.78 -12.76 7.90
N ASP A 179 -2.83 -13.24 8.70
CA ASP A 179 -3.13 -13.87 9.99
C ASP A 179 -3.73 -12.87 10.98
N ALA A 180 -3.21 -11.64 11.00
CA ALA A 180 -3.72 -10.57 11.84
C ALA A 180 -5.18 -10.19 11.46
N LEU A 181 -5.47 -10.04 10.16
CA LEU A 181 -6.81 -9.73 9.66
C LEU A 181 -7.80 -10.88 9.94
N ARG A 182 -7.38 -12.13 9.74
CA ARG A 182 -8.19 -13.32 10.07
C ARG A 182 -8.51 -13.40 11.55
N LYS A 183 -7.52 -13.15 12.41
CA LYS A 183 -7.71 -13.12 13.86
C LYS A 183 -8.71 -12.05 14.28
N LYS A 184 -8.74 -10.92 13.58
CA LYS A 184 -9.71 -9.84 13.80
C LYS A 184 -11.09 -10.15 13.21
N GLY A 185 -11.23 -11.19 12.40
CA GLY A 185 -12.50 -11.57 11.76
C GLY A 185 -12.86 -10.72 10.55
N LEU A 186 -11.88 -9.99 9.96
CA LEU A 186 -12.12 -9.15 8.79
C LEU A 186 -12.10 -9.99 7.50
N PRO A 187 -12.92 -9.63 6.50
CA PRO A 187 -12.84 -10.23 5.18
C PRO A 187 -11.47 -9.98 4.56
N VAL A 188 -10.73 -11.05 4.31
CA VAL A 188 -9.41 -10.99 3.70
C VAL A 188 -9.23 -12.06 2.65
N ALA A 189 -8.67 -11.68 1.49
CA ALA A 189 -8.23 -12.58 0.45
C ALA A 189 -6.71 -12.53 0.33
N TYR A 190 -6.07 -13.68 0.11
CA TYR A 190 -4.63 -13.78 -0.14
C TYR A 190 -4.42 -14.57 -1.43
N VAL A 191 -3.70 -13.99 -2.36
CA VAL A 191 -3.43 -14.55 -3.68
C VAL A 191 -1.92 -14.62 -3.88
N PRO A 192 -1.29 -15.75 -3.51
CA PRO A 192 0.12 -15.99 -3.79
C PRO A 192 0.35 -16.39 -5.25
N PHE A 193 1.51 -16.01 -5.81
CA PHE A 193 1.93 -16.35 -7.15
C PHE A 193 3.30 -17.04 -7.15
N GLU A 194 3.31 -18.32 -7.50
CA GLU A 194 4.55 -19.08 -7.68
C GLU A 194 5.34 -18.56 -8.89
N GLY A 195 6.66 -18.51 -8.74
CA GLY A 195 7.58 -18.05 -9.78
C GLY A 195 7.47 -16.54 -10.09
N GLU A 196 6.84 -15.76 -9.21
CA GLU A 196 6.84 -14.29 -9.25
C GLU A 196 7.66 -13.72 -8.11
N GLN A 197 8.30 -12.59 -8.41
CA GLN A 197 9.17 -11.85 -7.52
C GLN A 197 8.50 -10.54 -7.06
N HIS A 198 9.32 -9.48 -6.87
CA HIS A 198 8.83 -8.14 -6.56
C HIS A 198 8.23 -7.50 -7.82
N GLY A 199 6.93 -7.70 -8.00
CA GLY A 199 6.19 -7.37 -9.23
C GLY A 199 5.91 -8.61 -10.10
N PHE A 200 4.74 -8.63 -10.72
CA PHE A 200 4.29 -9.75 -11.54
C PHE A 200 4.69 -9.53 -13.00
N ARG A 201 5.21 -10.58 -13.64
CA ARG A 201 5.74 -10.55 -15.01
C ARG A 201 5.01 -11.50 -15.95
N LYS A 202 4.45 -12.60 -15.41
CA LYS A 202 3.69 -13.57 -16.21
C LYS A 202 2.31 -12.99 -16.52
N ALA A 203 1.93 -13.00 -17.79
CA ALA A 203 0.67 -12.44 -18.27
C ALA A 203 -0.56 -13.01 -17.55
N GLU A 204 -0.56 -14.32 -17.30
CA GLU A 204 -1.62 -15.01 -16.57
C GLU A 204 -1.75 -14.52 -15.12
N ASN A 205 -0.63 -14.22 -14.45
CA ASN A 205 -0.63 -13.72 -13.07
C ASN A 205 -1.07 -12.26 -13.01
N ILE A 206 -0.64 -11.42 -13.95
CA ILE A 206 -1.11 -10.04 -14.09
C ILE A 206 -2.63 -10.04 -14.32
N LYS A 207 -3.11 -10.84 -15.26
CA LYS A 207 -4.55 -10.98 -15.52
C LYS A 207 -5.30 -11.45 -14.29
N ARG A 208 -4.82 -12.52 -13.63
CA ARG A 208 -5.46 -13.06 -12.43
C ARG A 208 -5.50 -12.05 -11.28
N SER A 209 -4.47 -11.23 -11.12
CA SER A 209 -4.47 -10.21 -10.08
C SER A 209 -5.52 -9.11 -10.35
N LEU A 210 -5.63 -8.63 -11.60
CA LEU A 210 -6.61 -7.63 -11.98
C LEU A 210 -8.05 -8.15 -11.88
N ASP A 211 -8.32 -9.35 -12.40
CA ASP A 211 -9.64 -9.97 -12.34
C ASP A 211 -10.04 -10.31 -10.89
N GLY A 212 -9.08 -10.76 -10.09
CA GLY A 212 -9.28 -11.07 -8.67
C GLY A 212 -9.59 -9.81 -7.86
N GLU A 213 -8.90 -8.72 -8.11
CA GLU A 213 -9.15 -7.42 -7.48
C GLU A 213 -10.53 -6.86 -7.90
N LEU A 214 -10.89 -6.92 -9.18
CA LEU A 214 -12.20 -6.50 -9.67
C LEU A 214 -13.33 -7.32 -9.02
N TYR A 215 -13.18 -8.63 -8.96
CA TYR A 215 -14.14 -9.51 -8.28
C TYR A 215 -14.28 -9.14 -6.80
N PHE A 216 -13.16 -8.89 -6.13
CA PHE A 216 -13.13 -8.51 -4.73
C PHE A 216 -13.90 -7.21 -4.45
N TYR A 217 -13.72 -6.16 -5.28
CA TYR A 217 -14.43 -4.90 -5.13
C TYR A 217 -15.92 -4.97 -5.53
N SER A 218 -16.33 -6.02 -6.21
CA SER A 218 -17.72 -6.22 -6.64
C SER A 218 -18.60 -6.93 -5.60
N ARG A 219 -18.03 -7.32 -4.46
CA ARG A 219 -18.71 -8.06 -3.39
C ARG A 219 -18.89 -7.24 -2.12
#